data_6615489d2cdb80b0d52d31cf9c2d29ae
#
_entry.id   6615489d2cdb80b0d52d31cf9c2d29ae
#
_cell.length_a   1.000
_cell.length_b   1.000
_cell.length_c   1.000
_cell.angle_alpha   90.00
_cell.angle_beta   90.00
_cell.angle_gamma   90.00
#
_symmetry.space_group_name_H-M   'P 1'
#
loop_
_entity.id
_entity.type
_entity.pdbx_description
1 polymer ?
#
loop_
_entity_poly.entity_id
_entity_poly.type
_entity_poly.pdbx_seq_one_letter_code
_entity_poly.pdbx_strand_id
1 'polypeptide(L)'
;MIDALFGSKTRVKLLHLFLSNPGKSFYVREITRLIDEQINSVRRELANMTTVGIVTSDTADNKLYYEVNQRYEYYVPLRAIFADEKVPAVQKEPTTKKNNRL
;
A
#
# COMPACT_ATOMS: atom_id res chain seq x y z
N MET A 1 -10.44 6.31 -12.78
CA MET A 1 -9.51 7.02 -13.67
C MET A 1 -8.08 6.53 -13.54
N ILE A 2 -7.53 6.57 -12.36
CA ILE A 2 -6.18 6.05 -12.13
C ILE A 2 -6.11 4.57 -12.45
N ASP A 3 -7.16 3.83 -12.13
CA ASP A 3 -7.23 2.40 -12.39
C ASP A 3 -6.91 2.08 -13.85
N ALA A 4 -7.44 2.87 -14.76
CA ALA A 4 -7.26 2.61 -16.18
C ALA A 4 -5.80 2.78 -16.59
N LEU A 5 -5.10 3.70 -15.94
CA LEU A 5 -3.70 3.94 -16.25
C LEU A 5 -2.80 2.82 -15.75
N PHE A 6 -3.11 2.24 -14.62
CA PHE A 6 -2.25 1.25 -14.01
C PHE A 6 -2.70 -0.18 -14.25
N GLY A 7 -3.89 -0.37 -14.80
CA GLY A 7 -4.35 -1.67 -15.25
C GLY A 7 -4.69 -2.69 -14.18
N SER A 8 -4.69 -2.30 -12.90
CA SER A 8 -4.97 -3.23 -11.83
C SER A 8 -5.56 -2.49 -10.65
N LYS A 9 -6.77 -2.88 -10.28
CA LYS A 9 -7.42 -2.28 -9.12
C LYS A 9 -6.64 -2.55 -7.84
N THR A 10 -6.11 -3.76 -7.70
CA THR A 10 -5.33 -4.10 -6.53
C THR A 10 -4.08 -3.23 -6.43
N ARG A 11 -3.40 -3.03 -7.55
CA ARG A 11 -2.19 -2.22 -7.57
C ARG A 11 -2.49 -0.78 -7.15
N VAL A 12 -3.58 -0.22 -7.66
CA VAL A 12 -3.96 1.15 -7.33
C VAL A 12 -4.23 1.28 -5.84
N LYS A 13 -4.95 0.33 -5.27
CA LYS A 13 -5.24 0.36 -3.85
C LYS A 13 -3.98 0.24 -3.01
N LEU A 14 -3.05 -0.60 -3.43
CA LEU A 14 -1.78 -0.74 -2.72
C LEU A 14 -0.97 0.55 -2.79
N LEU A 15 -0.92 1.17 -3.96
CA LEU A 15 -0.20 2.44 -4.09
C LEU A 15 -0.79 3.49 -3.18
N HIS A 16 -2.11 3.58 -3.10
CA HIS A 16 -2.74 4.51 -2.18
C HIS A 16 -2.37 4.20 -0.72
N LEU A 17 -2.44 2.93 -0.36
CA LEU A 17 -2.13 2.55 1.02
C LEU A 17 -0.72 2.97 1.40
N PHE A 18 0.25 2.61 0.57
CA PHE A 18 1.65 2.87 0.89
C PHE A 18 2.01 4.33 0.79
N LEU A 19 1.55 5.01 -0.26
CA LEU A 19 1.91 6.40 -0.47
C LEU A 19 1.23 7.33 0.52
N SER A 20 0.11 6.90 1.08
CA SER A 20 -0.58 7.68 2.10
C SER A 20 -0.02 7.45 3.51
N ASN A 21 0.83 6.44 3.66
CA ASN A 21 1.35 6.06 4.98
C ASN A 21 2.85 5.85 4.94
N PRO A 22 3.63 6.86 4.55
CA PRO A 22 5.08 6.70 4.53
C PRO A 22 5.60 6.44 5.92
N GLY A 23 6.56 5.55 6.02
CA GLY A 23 7.14 5.20 7.31
C GLY A 23 6.38 4.14 8.06
N LYS A 24 5.27 3.66 7.52
CA LYS A 24 4.47 2.64 8.18
C LYS A 24 4.57 1.34 7.41
N SER A 25 4.77 0.24 8.13
CA SER A 25 4.86 -1.08 7.50
C SER A 25 3.60 -1.89 7.76
N PHE A 26 3.30 -2.77 6.81
CA PHE A 26 2.10 -3.60 6.86
C PHE A 26 2.45 -5.02 6.46
N TYR A 27 1.78 -6.00 7.06
CA TYR A 27 1.96 -7.38 6.61
C TYR A 27 0.77 -7.81 5.73
N VAL A 28 0.95 -8.91 5.00
CA VAL A 28 0.03 -9.27 3.92
C VAL A 28 -1.42 -9.38 4.35
N ARG A 29 -1.69 -10.09 5.44
CA ARG A 29 -3.08 -10.26 5.86
C ARG A 29 -3.73 -8.94 6.25
N GLU A 30 -2.95 -8.09 6.90
CA GLU A 30 -3.42 -6.75 7.25
C GLU A 30 -3.78 -5.96 6.01
N ILE A 31 -2.88 -5.97 5.03
CA ILE A 31 -3.11 -5.28 3.77
C ILE A 31 -4.38 -5.77 3.10
N THR A 32 -4.54 -7.09 3.05
CA THR A 32 -5.69 -7.71 2.40
C THR A 32 -6.99 -7.20 3.00
N ARG A 33 -7.04 -7.07 4.32
CA ARG A 33 -8.23 -6.55 4.99
C ARG A 33 -8.43 -5.06 4.70
N LEU A 34 -7.34 -4.30 4.75
CA LEU A 34 -7.43 -2.85 4.59
C LEU A 34 -7.92 -2.43 3.22
N ILE A 35 -7.47 -3.13 2.18
CA ILE A 35 -7.86 -2.74 0.83
C ILE A 35 -8.97 -3.62 0.26
N ASP A 36 -9.39 -4.64 1.00
CA ASP A 36 -10.49 -5.52 0.62
C ASP A 36 -10.26 -6.14 -0.76
N GLU A 37 -9.14 -6.84 -0.90
CA GLU A 37 -8.81 -7.52 -2.13
C GLU A 37 -8.35 -8.94 -1.82
N GLN A 38 -8.39 -9.80 -2.82
CA GLN A 38 -8.03 -11.18 -2.66
C GLN A 38 -6.55 -11.32 -2.38
N ILE A 39 -6.21 -12.23 -1.46
CA ILE A 39 -4.84 -12.35 -1.00
C ILE A 39 -3.85 -12.70 -2.12
N ASN A 40 -4.26 -13.54 -3.06
CA ASN A 40 -3.34 -13.89 -4.15
C ASN A 40 -3.04 -12.70 -5.04
N SER A 41 -4.02 -11.85 -5.27
CA SER A 41 -3.79 -10.62 -6.04
C SER A 41 -2.85 -9.69 -5.29
N VAL A 42 -3.06 -9.58 -3.97
CA VAL A 42 -2.21 -8.74 -3.14
C VAL A 42 -0.77 -9.25 -3.16
N ARG A 43 -0.57 -10.55 -3.00
CA ARG A 43 0.77 -11.11 -3.00
C ARG A 43 1.48 -10.87 -4.33
N ARG A 44 0.76 -11.04 -5.43
CA ARG A 44 1.34 -10.86 -6.76
C ARG A 44 1.78 -9.41 -6.97
N GLU A 45 0.92 -8.47 -6.59
CA GLU A 45 1.26 -7.06 -6.78
C GLU A 45 2.38 -6.63 -5.84
N LEU A 46 2.39 -7.13 -4.62
CA LEU A 46 3.49 -6.81 -3.70
C LEU A 46 4.82 -7.31 -4.25
N ALA A 47 4.82 -8.49 -4.85
CA ALA A 47 6.04 -9.02 -5.46
C ALA A 47 6.51 -8.11 -6.59
N ASN A 48 5.58 -7.67 -7.43
CA ASN A 48 5.93 -6.77 -8.53
C ASN A 48 6.46 -5.44 -8.00
N MET A 49 5.80 -4.88 -7.00
CA MET A 49 6.18 -3.59 -6.45
C MET A 49 7.55 -3.65 -5.75
N THR A 50 7.84 -4.79 -5.14
CA THR A 50 9.15 -4.99 -4.53
C THR A 50 10.23 -5.10 -5.60
N THR A 51 9.93 -5.81 -6.68
CA THR A 51 10.88 -5.98 -7.77
C THR A 51 11.27 -4.65 -8.39
N VAL A 52 10.31 -3.76 -8.61
CA VAL A 52 10.64 -2.45 -9.19
C VAL A 52 11.15 -1.45 -8.15
N GLY A 53 11.02 -1.77 -6.87
CA GLY A 53 11.62 -0.92 -5.84
C GLY A 53 10.68 0.08 -5.19
N ILE A 54 9.39 0.02 -5.50
CA ILE A 54 8.43 0.95 -4.90
C ILE A 54 8.24 0.68 -3.43
N VAL A 55 8.26 -0.59 -3.05
CA VAL A 55 8.18 -0.98 -1.65
C VAL A 55 9.36 -1.84 -1.30
N THR A 56 9.69 -1.88 -0.02
CA THR A 56 10.70 -2.77 0.52
C THR A 56 10.03 -3.71 1.51
N SER A 57 10.67 -4.84 1.75
CA SER A 57 10.12 -5.81 2.69
C SER A 57 11.16 -6.16 3.75
N ASP A 58 10.68 -6.54 4.91
CA ASP A 58 11.53 -6.90 6.03
C ASP A 58 10.78 -7.90 6.90
N THR A 59 11.50 -8.78 7.55
CA THR A 59 10.92 -9.80 8.39
C THR A 59 11.03 -9.39 9.86
N ALA A 60 9.91 -9.50 10.58
CA ALA A 60 9.88 -9.24 12.00
C ALA A 60 8.84 -10.17 12.63
N ASP A 61 9.19 -10.83 13.73
CA ASP A 61 8.26 -11.72 14.44
C ASP A 61 7.63 -12.76 13.52
N ASN A 62 8.45 -13.34 12.64
CA ASN A 62 8.01 -14.37 11.71
C ASN A 62 6.99 -13.90 10.69
N LYS A 63 6.88 -12.60 10.49
CA LYS A 63 6.01 -12.02 9.49
C LYS A 63 6.81 -11.16 8.55
N LEU A 64 6.35 -11.10 7.31
CA LEU A 64 6.97 -10.26 6.30
C LEU A 64 6.18 -8.96 6.21
N TYR A 65 6.87 -7.86 6.48
CA TYR A 65 6.26 -6.53 6.45
C TYR A 65 6.73 -5.78 5.23
N TYR A 66 5.87 -4.93 4.71
CA TYR A 66 6.14 -4.12 3.54
C TYR A 66 5.96 -2.65 3.88
N GLU A 67 6.80 -1.82 3.30
CA GLU A 67 6.78 -0.38 3.54
C GLU A 67 7.14 0.33 2.26
N VAL A 68 6.55 1.52 2.04
CA VAL A 68 6.91 2.27 0.84
C VAL A 68 8.38 2.69 0.91
N ASN A 69 9.05 2.63 -0.22
CA ASN A 69 10.45 3.02 -0.33
C ASN A 69 10.52 4.49 -0.72
N GLN A 70 10.78 5.35 0.26
CA GLN A 70 10.82 6.78 0.01
C GLN A 70 12.04 7.21 -0.80
N ARG A 71 12.96 6.29 -1.01
CA ARG A 71 14.13 6.54 -1.87
C ARG A 71 13.91 6.07 -3.29
N TYR A 72 12.74 5.48 -3.57
CA TYR A 72 12.42 5.09 -4.93
C TYR A 72 12.49 6.31 -5.83
N GLU A 73 13.10 6.14 -7.00
CA GLU A 73 13.38 7.24 -7.92
C GLU A 73 12.15 8.09 -8.21
N TYR A 74 11.00 7.45 -8.36
CA TYR A 74 9.77 8.15 -8.72
C TYR A 74 8.81 8.31 -7.55
N TYR A 75 9.32 8.22 -6.33
CA TYR A 75 8.48 8.33 -5.14
C TYR A 75 7.72 9.67 -5.11
N VAL A 76 8.44 10.77 -5.34
CA VAL A 76 7.83 12.10 -5.24
C VAL A 76 6.73 12.29 -6.29
N PRO A 77 6.98 12.03 -7.58
CA PRO A 77 5.90 12.18 -8.56
C PRO A 77 4.76 11.21 -8.34
N LEU A 78 5.02 9.98 -7.91
CA LEU A 78 3.94 9.04 -7.64
C LEU A 78 3.07 9.53 -6.49
N ARG A 79 3.69 10.01 -5.44
CA ARG A 79 2.94 10.53 -4.31
C ARG A 79 2.06 11.69 -4.74
N ALA A 80 2.58 12.57 -5.60
CA ALA A 80 1.80 13.69 -6.10
C ALA A 80 0.59 13.21 -6.90
N ILE A 81 0.76 12.19 -7.72
CA ILE A 81 -0.34 11.65 -8.50
C ILE A 81 -1.46 11.14 -7.61
N PHE A 82 -1.09 10.42 -6.56
CA PHE A 82 -2.09 9.80 -5.69
C PHE A 82 -2.60 10.73 -4.60
N ALA A 83 -2.02 11.91 -4.44
CA ALA A 83 -2.45 12.83 -3.40
C ALA A 83 -3.89 13.29 -3.59
N ASP A 84 -4.31 13.38 -4.85
CA ASP A 84 -5.65 13.86 -5.16
C ASP A 84 -6.68 12.74 -5.26
N GLU A 85 -6.25 11.49 -5.14
CA GLU A 85 -7.16 10.37 -5.22
C GLU A 85 -7.69 10.03 -3.85
N LYS A 86 -8.91 9.53 -3.82
CA LYS A 86 -9.51 9.12 -2.56
C LYS A 86 -9.73 7.64 -2.56
N VAL A 87 -9.34 7.00 -1.48
CA VAL A 87 -9.53 5.57 -1.31
C VAL A 87 -10.24 5.35 0.01
N PRO A 88 -11.57 5.44 -0.01
CA PRO A 88 -12.34 5.41 1.25
C PRO A 88 -12.08 4.21 2.13
N ALA A 89 -11.96 3.04 1.53
CA ALA A 89 -11.79 1.83 2.32
C ALA A 89 -10.51 1.87 3.14
N VAL A 90 -9.44 2.38 2.55
CA VAL A 90 -8.16 2.43 3.22
C VAL A 90 -8.20 3.39 4.40
N GLN A 91 -8.83 4.52 4.20
CA GLN A 91 -8.82 5.57 5.21
C GLN A 91 -9.71 5.31 6.39
N LYS A 92 -10.59 4.36 6.28
CA LYS A 92 -11.50 4.08 7.36
C LYS A 92 -10.91 3.27 8.48
N GLU A 93 -9.74 2.88 8.33
CA GLU A 93 -9.11 2.09 9.35
C GLU A 93 -8.89 2.94 10.55
N PRO A 94 -9.31 2.66 11.54
CA PRO A 94 -9.10 3.52 12.72
C PRO A 94 -7.99 3.07 13.60
N THR A 95 -8.27 2.91 12.76
CA THR A 95 -7.73 2.81 13.47
C THR A 95 -7.21 2.78 14.01
N THR A 96 -7.43 2.98 13.59
CA THR A 96 -7.19 2.89 14.22
C THR A 96 -7.03 3.13 14.67
N LYS A 97 -7.42 3.36 14.41
CA LYS A 97 -7.50 3.35 14.87
C LYS A 97 -7.29 3.59 15.44
N LYS A 98 -7.57 3.88 15.22
CA LYS A 98 -7.58 3.90 15.74
C LYS A 98 -7.16 4.21 16.32
N ASN A 99 -7.46 4.64 16.16
CA ASN A 99 -7.33 4.74 16.74
C ASN A 99 -6.98 5.13 17.21
N ASN A 100 -7.23 5.42 17.17
CA ASN A 100 -7.17 5.60 17.63
C ASN A 100 -7.02 5.98 18.07
N ARG A 101 -7.41 6.15 18.13
CA ARG A 101 -7.54 6.25 18.42
C ARG A 101 -7.38 6.47 18.99
N LEU A 102 -7.77 6.59 18.80
CA LEU A 102 -7.82 6.61 19.17
C LEU A 102 -7.75 6.45 19.32
#